data_619a4d9b154197e9a40fbe4f24349c07
#
_entry.id   619a4d9b154197e9a40fbe4f24349c07
#
_cell.length_a   1.000
_cell.length_b   1.000
_cell.length_c   1.000
_cell.angle_alpha   90.00
_cell.angle_beta   90.00
_cell.angle_gamma   90.00
#
_symmetry.space_group_name_H-M   'P 1'
#
loop_
_entity.id
_entity.type
_entity.pdbx_description
1 polymer ?
#
loop_
_entity_poly.entity_id
_entity_poly.type
_entity_poly.pdbx_seq_one_letter_code
_entity_poly.pdbx_strand_id
1 'polypeptide(L)'
;QDLIEKYPDVSPFVILKIDVQRRQLSYTDRALATLDPKKHQVQINHVFGNTADAGHKPFPVSLLLRDGTSIIAVPDPRARDPYVVDRIDGRTVIVDHGEIVDEVGFWPQHEFYDKFTSSGKPMWQIASFSRPQRLDFNPYFYCHFWDHGHGCRFCNIGSAFRAAQKNRKIGVRVDPNDIYETTREAIRQPGRYAYIVLTSGSIPGEDKSFNDEVQVYIETLQAIGANFSTRRFPSQLISSSFNEEQLARIYEQTGLLCYTSDLEVLDEERFNWICPGKARVVGFQEWRRRLIASVDIFGRGRVATVLVSGVELAQPHGYTSEEEALKATLDGAEELAAQGVSAVGCVWTPREGSVFHNQKTPSLEYHLRLAIGLDRLRRKYGLNIDMDNYRRCGNHGDTDLSRI
;
A
#
# COMPACT_ATOMS: atom_id res chain seq x y z
N GLN A 1 13.39 -11.88 19.92
CA GLN A 1 13.73 -13.31 20.17
C GLN A 1 12.54 -14.02 20.81
N ASP A 2 11.92 -13.47 21.86
CA ASP A 2 10.79 -14.09 22.59
C ASP A 2 9.59 -14.41 21.67
N LEU A 3 9.30 -13.54 20.68
CA LEU A 3 8.21 -13.79 19.74
C LEU A 3 8.55 -14.87 18.69
N ILE A 4 9.82 -15.00 18.31
CA ILE A 4 10.25 -16.10 17.42
C ILE A 4 10.04 -17.46 18.12
N GLU A 5 10.38 -17.53 19.40
CA GLU A 5 10.17 -18.73 20.22
C GLU A 5 8.69 -19.01 20.47
N LYS A 6 7.88 -17.94 20.67
CA LYS A 6 6.44 -18.05 20.91
C LYS A 6 5.64 -18.45 19.66
N TYR A 7 6.11 -18.06 18.47
CA TYR A 7 5.46 -18.33 17.18
C TYR A 7 6.40 -19.07 16.22
N PRO A 8 6.77 -20.34 16.53
CA PRO A 8 7.79 -21.08 15.78
C PRO A 8 7.39 -21.40 14.34
N ASP A 9 6.09 -21.38 14.03
CA ASP A 9 5.56 -21.60 12.67
C ASP A 9 5.61 -20.34 11.79
N VAL A 10 6.04 -19.19 12.33
CA VAL A 10 6.15 -17.95 11.60
C VAL A 10 7.60 -17.67 11.25
N SER A 11 7.87 -17.40 9.97
CA SER A 11 9.20 -17.03 9.52
C SER A 11 9.75 -15.83 10.31
N PRO A 12 10.97 -15.91 10.86
CA PRO A 12 11.63 -14.79 11.51
C PRO A 12 11.72 -13.55 10.62
N PHE A 13 11.79 -13.73 9.29
CA PHE A 13 11.82 -12.62 8.33
C PHE A 13 10.49 -11.88 8.24
N VAL A 14 9.36 -12.57 8.40
CA VAL A 14 8.03 -11.93 8.48
C VAL A 14 7.91 -11.14 9.78
N ILE A 15 8.36 -11.69 10.89
CA ILE A 15 8.38 -10.98 12.19
C ILE A 15 9.26 -9.72 12.08
N LEU A 16 10.46 -9.86 11.53
CA LEU A 16 11.37 -8.72 11.29
C LEU A 16 10.73 -7.67 10.39
N LYS A 17 10.09 -8.07 9.29
CA LYS A 17 9.39 -7.15 8.38
C LYS A 17 8.34 -6.33 9.11
N ILE A 18 7.47 -6.97 9.88
CA ILE A 18 6.42 -6.30 10.65
C ILE A 18 7.02 -5.32 11.66
N ASP A 19 8.08 -5.73 12.37
CA ASP A 19 8.70 -4.86 13.37
C ASP A 19 9.45 -3.68 12.74
N VAL A 20 10.15 -3.90 11.64
CA VAL A 20 10.78 -2.81 10.87
C VAL A 20 9.73 -1.81 10.38
N GLN A 21 8.58 -2.28 9.89
CA GLN A 21 7.50 -1.38 9.48
C GLN A 21 6.92 -0.60 10.65
N ARG A 22 6.80 -1.22 11.82
CA ARG A 22 6.30 -0.59 13.06
C ARG A 22 7.26 0.44 13.65
N ARG A 23 8.55 0.10 13.74
CA ARG A 23 9.61 0.93 14.35
C ARG A 23 10.25 1.91 13.37
N GLN A 24 10.13 1.64 12.05
CA GLN A 24 10.77 2.39 10.99
C GLN A 24 12.28 2.14 10.88
N LEU A 25 12.91 2.84 9.93
CA LEU A 25 14.34 2.73 9.62
C LEU A 25 15.06 4.07 9.79
N SER A 26 16.34 3.98 10.08
CA SER A 26 17.32 5.00 9.79
C SER A 26 18.46 4.42 8.96
N TYR A 27 19.22 5.28 8.30
CA TYR A 27 20.35 4.88 7.46
C TYR A 27 21.60 5.63 7.89
N THR A 28 22.73 4.92 8.02
CA THR A 28 24.02 5.58 8.16
C THR A 28 24.51 6.14 6.84
N ASP A 29 25.36 7.16 6.88
CA ASP A 29 26.01 7.71 5.67
C ASP A 29 26.81 6.64 4.94
N ARG A 30 27.41 5.68 5.65
CA ARG A 30 28.15 4.54 5.09
C ARG A 30 27.25 3.64 4.25
N ALA A 31 26.05 3.33 4.74
CA ALA A 31 25.07 2.55 3.99
C ALA A 31 24.58 3.30 2.75
N LEU A 32 24.21 4.58 2.89
CA LEU A 32 23.74 5.41 1.78
C LEU A 32 24.82 5.66 0.73
N ALA A 33 26.11 5.68 1.10
CA ALA A 33 27.21 5.83 0.14
C ALA A 33 27.33 4.65 -0.84
N THR A 34 26.75 3.50 -0.53
CA THR A 34 26.71 2.33 -1.44
C THR A 34 25.50 2.33 -2.38
N LEU A 35 24.56 3.23 -2.17
CA LEU A 35 23.34 3.34 -2.97
C LEU A 35 23.64 4.13 -4.26
N ASP A 36 23.55 3.45 -5.40
CA ASP A 36 23.67 4.07 -6.72
C ASP A 36 22.26 4.24 -7.31
N PRO A 37 21.73 5.47 -7.42
CA PRO A 37 20.38 5.71 -7.95
C PRO A 37 20.16 5.26 -9.39
N LYS A 38 21.23 5.00 -10.16
CA LYS A 38 21.14 4.44 -11.51
C LYS A 38 20.98 2.93 -11.52
N LYS A 39 21.43 2.26 -10.47
CA LYS A 39 21.42 0.80 -10.34
C LYS A 39 20.38 0.29 -9.36
N HIS A 40 20.08 1.08 -8.32
CA HIS A 40 19.20 0.68 -7.23
C HIS A 40 17.91 1.49 -7.25
N GLN A 41 16.81 0.83 -6.88
CA GLN A 41 15.53 1.48 -6.75
C GLN A 41 15.53 2.43 -5.55
N VAL A 42 15.52 3.71 -5.84
CA VAL A 42 15.49 4.77 -4.83
C VAL A 42 14.14 5.45 -4.79
N GLN A 43 13.80 5.95 -3.62
CA GLN A 43 12.59 6.72 -3.44
C GLN A 43 12.77 8.11 -4.08
N ILE A 44 11.97 8.37 -5.10
CA ILE A 44 11.96 9.64 -5.82
C ILE A 44 10.79 10.51 -5.39
N ASN A 45 9.65 9.88 -5.09
CA ASN A 45 8.44 10.53 -4.62
C ASN A 45 7.93 9.86 -3.35
N HIS A 46 7.53 10.68 -2.38
CA HIS A 46 6.83 10.22 -1.20
C HIS A 46 5.45 10.83 -1.10
N VAL A 47 4.43 10.01 -1.28
CA VAL A 47 3.06 10.36 -0.87
C VAL A 47 2.89 10.13 0.63
N PHE A 48 3.55 9.11 1.16
CA PHE A 48 3.35 8.68 2.55
C PHE A 48 4.56 8.90 3.46
N GLY A 49 5.56 9.66 3.04
CA GLY A 49 6.78 9.91 3.82
C GLY A 49 7.10 11.39 3.96
N ASN A 50 7.87 11.70 4.99
CA ASN A 50 8.40 13.04 5.24
C ASN A 50 9.45 13.41 4.21
N THR A 51 9.06 14.06 3.15
CA THR A 51 9.98 14.47 2.11
C THR A 51 10.03 15.96 1.92
N ALA A 52 9.29 16.70 2.76
CA ALA A 52 9.23 18.14 2.59
C ALA A 52 10.60 18.82 2.76
N ASP A 53 11.52 18.22 3.51
CA ASP A 53 12.74 18.92 3.92
C ASP A 53 14.02 18.12 3.81
N ALA A 54 13.98 16.93 3.32
CA ALA A 54 15.23 16.29 3.21
C ALA A 54 15.98 16.96 2.07
N GLY A 55 17.03 17.68 2.32
CA GLY A 55 18.11 18.02 1.40
C GLY A 55 18.73 16.72 0.90
N HIS A 56 18.02 16.06 0.21
CA HIS A 56 17.49 14.69 0.14
C HIS A 56 18.56 13.78 -0.39
N LYS A 57 19.27 13.14 0.52
CA LYS A 57 20.00 11.93 0.17
C LYS A 57 18.98 10.90 -0.32
N PRO A 58 19.18 10.27 -1.48
CA PRO A 58 18.33 9.19 -1.93
C PRO A 58 18.41 8.04 -0.91
N PHE A 59 17.30 7.38 -0.66
CA PHE A 59 17.26 6.14 0.12
C PHE A 59 16.46 5.08 -0.63
N PRO A 60 16.67 3.79 -0.32
CA PRO A 60 16.00 2.72 -1.07
C PRO A 60 14.49 2.71 -0.83
N VAL A 61 13.73 2.35 -1.86
CA VAL A 61 12.27 2.16 -1.77
C VAL A 61 11.93 1.03 -0.82
N SER A 62 12.73 -0.04 -0.87
CA SER A 62 12.55 -1.21 -0.03
C SER A 62 13.88 -1.94 0.17
N LEU A 63 13.95 -2.68 1.27
CA LEU A 63 15.03 -3.62 1.55
C LEU A 63 14.65 -5.02 1.07
N LEU A 64 15.65 -5.80 0.67
CA LEU A 64 15.53 -7.20 0.30
C LEU A 64 16.26 -8.05 1.33
N LEU A 65 15.53 -8.89 2.05
CA LEU A 65 16.09 -9.87 2.98
C LEU A 65 16.62 -11.10 2.25
N ARG A 66 17.44 -11.91 2.93
CA ARG A 66 18.10 -13.09 2.36
C ARG A 66 17.15 -14.16 1.83
N ASP A 67 15.96 -14.28 2.40
CA ASP A 67 14.91 -15.21 1.96
C ASP A 67 14.07 -14.69 0.77
N GLY A 68 14.36 -13.49 0.29
CA GLY A 68 13.59 -12.81 -0.76
C GLY A 68 12.41 -11.98 -0.23
N THR A 69 12.21 -11.90 1.08
CA THR A 69 11.22 -10.99 1.68
C THR A 69 11.60 -9.54 1.40
N SER A 70 10.65 -8.76 0.93
CA SER A 70 10.82 -7.33 0.70
C SER A 70 10.19 -6.53 1.83
N ILE A 71 10.88 -5.49 2.30
CA ILE A 71 10.38 -4.59 3.34
C ILE A 71 10.30 -3.18 2.80
N ILE A 72 9.10 -2.61 2.78
CA ILE A 72 8.92 -1.18 2.58
C ILE A 72 8.84 -0.52 3.95
N ALA A 73 9.87 0.24 4.27
CA ALA A 73 9.88 1.12 5.42
C ALA A 73 10.56 2.42 5.03
N VAL A 74 9.95 3.52 5.41
CA VAL A 74 10.43 4.86 5.09
C VAL A 74 11.23 5.38 6.28
N PRO A 75 12.40 6.00 6.07
CA PRO A 75 13.11 6.67 7.16
C PRO A 75 12.21 7.74 7.79
N ASP A 76 12.06 7.71 9.09
CA ASP A 76 11.37 8.76 9.83
C ASP A 76 12.32 9.34 10.89
N PRO A 77 12.75 10.61 10.76
CA PRO A 77 13.62 11.27 11.75
C PRO A 77 13.00 11.35 13.15
N ARG A 78 11.67 11.17 13.25
CA ARG A 78 10.95 11.19 14.54
C ARG A 78 10.86 9.82 15.19
N ALA A 79 11.26 8.75 14.48
CA ALA A 79 11.28 7.40 15.05
C ALA A 79 12.16 7.37 16.28
N ARG A 80 11.59 6.92 17.41
CA ARG A 80 12.28 6.95 18.70
C ARG A 80 13.30 5.82 18.84
N ASP A 81 13.03 4.72 18.16
CA ASP A 81 13.81 3.48 18.27
C ASP A 81 13.81 2.74 16.93
N PRO A 82 14.36 3.36 15.85
CA PRO A 82 14.38 2.75 14.53
C PRO A 82 15.44 1.66 14.43
N TYR A 83 15.19 0.69 13.55
CA TYR A 83 16.28 -0.13 13.05
C TYR A 83 17.27 0.72 12.25
N VAL A 84 18.54 0.36 12.30
CA VAL A 84 19.59 1.09 11.57
C VAL A 84 20.10 0.24 10.41
N VAL A 85 20.04 0.77 9.21
CA VAL A 85 20.75 0.17 8.06
C VAL A 85 22.14 0.74 7.99
N ASP A 86 23.15 -0.12 8.08
CA ASP A 86 24.56 0.26 8.12
C ASP A 86 25.42 -0.56 7.14
N ARG A 87 26.66 -0.15 6.96
CA ARG A 87 27.70 -0.85 6.22
C ARG A 87 28.77 -1.34 7.18
N ILE A 88 28.83 -2.65 7.43
CA ILE A 88 29.79 -3.29 8.35
C ILE A 88 30.51 -4.39 7.61
N ASP A 89 31.84 -4.42 7.65
CA ASP A 89 32.70 -5.42 7.00
C ASP A 89 32.35 -5.69 5.54
N GLY A 90 32.08 -4.62 4.79
CA GLY A 90 31.75 -4.70 3.38
C GLY A 90 30.33 -5.21 3.07
N ARG A 91 29.47 -5.48 4.08
CA ARG A 91 28.08 -5.93 3.95
C ARG A 91 27.11 -4.83 4.36
N THR A 92 25.97 -4.74 3.69
CA THR A 92 24.86 -3.89 4.14
C THR A 92 23.98 -4.71 5.07
N VAL A 93 23.74 -4.20 6.28
CA VAL A 93 23.11 -4.94 7.36
C VAL A 93 22.02 -4.10 8.04
N ILE A 94 21.01 -4.76 8.62
CA ILE A 94 20.10 -4.18 9.60
C ILE A 94 20.69 -4.42 10.98
N VAL A 95 20.76 -3.37 11.77
CA VAL A 95 21.27 -3.36 13.13
C VAL A 95 20.16 -2.96 14.09
N ASP A 96 20.05 -3.66 15.21
CA ASP A 96 19.16 -3.36 16.32
C ASP A 96 19.97 -3.26 17.61
N HIS A 97 19.92 -2.13 18.31
CA HIS A 97 20.67 -1.87 19.55
C HIS A 97 22.16 -2.25 19.49
N GLY A 98 22.80 -2.06 18.34
CA GLY A 98 24.21 -2.34 18.11
C GLY A 98 24.51 -3.77 17.65
N GLU A 99 23.54 -4.65 17.60
CA GLU A 99 23.69 -6.03 17.12
C GLU A 99 23.20 -6.18 15.66
N ILE A 100 23.94 -6.92 14.85
CA ILE A 100 23.53 -7.24 13.47
C ILE A 100 22.39 -8.25 13.53
N VAL A 101 21.22 -7.83 12.99
CA VAL A 101 20.02 -8.67 12.90
C VAL A 101 20.04 -9.51 11.63
N ASP A 102 20.31 -8.88 10.48
CA ASP A 102 20.37 -9.57 9.19
C ASP A 102 21.18 -8.78 8.16
N GLU A 103 21.59 -9.45 7.09
CA GLU A 103 22.14 -8.83 5.89
C GLU A 103 21.00 -8.47 4.93
N VAL A 104 21.10 -7.30 4.30
CA VAL A 104 20.07 -6.79 3.39
C VAL A 104 20.65 -6.33 2.07
N GLY A 105 19.84 -6.43 1.01
CA GLY A 105 20.15 -5.89 -0.30
C GLY A 105 19.23 -4.75 -0.69
N PHE A 106 19.62 -4.07 -1.77
CA PHE A 106 18.80 -3.07 -2.45
C PHE A 106 18.26 -3.65 -3.76
N TRP A 107 17.00 -3.35 -4.05
CA TRP A 107 16.40 -3.78 -5.30
C TRP A 107 17.02 -3.04 -6.51
N PRO A 108 17.19 -3.72 -7.65
CA PRO A 108 17.62 -3.07 -8.88
C PRO A 108 16.64 -1.98 -9.34
N GLN A 109 17.14 -0.92 -9.97
CA GLN A 109 16.31 0.13 -10.56
C GLN A 109 15.43 -0.43 -11.69
N HIS A 110 14.30 0.21 -11.92
CA HIS A 110 13.45 -0.09 -13.06
C HIS A 110 14.09 0.41 -14.36
N GLU A 111 14.11 -0.42 -15.40
CA GLU A 111 14.76 -0.05 -16.67
C GLU A 111 14.07 1.11 -17.39
N PHE A 112 12.79 1.35 -17.16
CA PHE A 112 12.05 2.44 -17.78
C PHE A 112 12.22 3.81 -17.10
N TYR A 113 12.89 3.86 -15.94
CA TYR A 113 12.99 5.11 -15.15
C TYR A 113 13.86 6.19 -15.81
N ASP A 114 14.76 5.84 -16.69
CA ASP A 114 15.60 6.76 -17.47
C ASP A 114 14.98 7.19 -18.82
N LYS A 115 13.77 6.70 -19.12
CA LYS A 115 13.06 6.95 -20.38
C LYS A 115 12.03 8.06 -20.27
N PHE A 116 11.60 8.54 -21.44
CA PHE A 116 10.63 9.62 -21.56
C PHE A 116 9.48 9.16 -22.47
N THR A 117 8.27 9.66 -22.19
CA THR A 117 7.12 9.52 -23.07
C THR A 117 7.23 10.43 -24.28
N SER A 118 6.39 10.22 -25.29
CA SER A 118 6.33 11.09 -26.48
C SER A 118 5.94 12.54 -26.15
N SER A 119 5.25 12.75 -25.03
CA SER A 119 4.95 14.09 -24.50
C SER A 119 6.13 14.75 -23.78
N GLY A 120 7.29 14.07 -23.69
CA GLY A 120 8.49 14.55 -23.01
C GLY A 120 8.48 14.41 -21.49
N LYS A 121 7.53 13.67 -20.91
CA LYS A 121 7.50 13.42 -19.45
C LYS A 121 8.40 12.24 -19.09
N PRO A 122 9.20 12.34 -18.02
CA PRO A 122 9.97 11.19 -17.52
C PRO A 122 9.03 10.07 -17.07
N MET A 123 9.26 8.84 -17.52
CA MET A 123 8.38 7.71 -17.20
C MET A 123 8.36 7.37 -15.71
N TRP A 124 9.45 7.68 -14.97
CA TRP A 124 9.45 7.52 -13.51
C TRP A 124 8.42 8.42 -12.80
N GLN A 125 7.99 9.55 -13.40
CA GLN A 125 6.93 10.39 -12.83
C GLN A 125 5.54 9.79 -13.06
N ILE A 126 5.35 9.07 -14.15
CA ILE A 126 4.08 8.44 -14.52
C ILE A 126 3.80 7.24 -13.60
N ALA A 127 4.80 6.41 -13.31
CA ALA A 127 4.70 5.24 -12.45
C ALA A 127 5.59 5.35 -11.21
N SER A 128 5.53 6.52 -10.54
CA SER A 128 6.45 6.93 -9.47
C SER A 128 6.33 6.12 -8.17
N PHE A 129 5.25 5.36 -7.99
CA PHE A 129 5.01 4.54 -6.81
C PHE A 129 5.31 3.06 -7.04
N SER A 130 5.87 2.72 -8.18
CA SER A 130 6.19 1.33 -8.50
C SER A 130 7.06 0.68 -7.44
N ARG A 131 6.68 -0.54 -7.09
CA ARG A 131 7.38 -1.38 -6.12
C ARG A 131 8.31 -2.35 -6.85
N PRO A 132 9.19 -3.07 -6.16
CA PRO A 132 10.17 -3.92 -6.82
C PRO A 132 9.61 -4.84 -7.91
N GLN A 133 8.45 -5.46 -7.65
CA GLN A 133 7.80 -6.40 -8.59
C GLN A 133 6.36 -6.01 -8.93
N ARG A 134 5.99 -4.76 -8.69
CA ARG A 134 4.65 -4.25 -8.91
C ARG A 134 4.75 -2.90 -9.63
N LEU A 135 4.09 -2.79 -10.77
CA LEU A 135 3.96 -1.54 -11.50
C LEU A 135 2.77 -0.77 -10.95
N ASP A 136 3.01 0.39 -10.37
CA ASP A 136 1.98 1.19 -9.71
C ASP A 136 1.70 2.47 -10.48
N PHE A 137 0.43 2.73 -10.75
CA PHE A 137 -0.05 3.97 -11.31
C PHE A 137 -0.96 4.71 -10.34
N ASN A 138 -0.76 6.01 -10.25
CA ASN A 138 -1.62 6.92 -9.53
C ASN A 138 -2.17 7.94 -10.54
N PRO A 139 -3.28 7.59 -11.24
CA PRO A 139 -3.79 8.43 -12.32
C PRO A 139 -4.37 9.75 -11.86
N TYR A 140 -4.71 9.87 -10.57
CA TYR A 140 -5.24 11.08 -9.96
C TYR A 140 -4.63 11.33 -8.58
N PHE A 141 -3.76 12.31 -8.47
CA PHE A 141 -2.87 12.52 -7.32
C PHE A 141 -3.45 13.40 -6.22
N TYR A 142 -4.77 13.39 -6.00
CA TYR A 142 -5.41 14.15 -4.93
C TYR A 142 -6.63 13.42 -4.37
N CYS A 143 -7.01 13.75 -3.14
CA CYS A 143 -8.22 13.22 -2.50
C CYS A 143 -9.11 14.37 -2.04
N HIS A 144 -10.29 14.49 -2.65
CA HIS A 144 -11.22 15.58 -2.39
C HIS A 144 -11.87 15.57 -0.99
N PHE A 145 -11.73 14.49 -0.24
CA PHE A 145 -12.10 14.53 1.19
C PHE A 145 -11.25 15.53 1.99
N TRP A 146 -10.07 15.90 1.48
CA TRP A 146 -9.22 16.90 2.13
C TRP A 146 -9.69 18.34 1.92
N ASP A 147 -10.50 18.63 0.92
CA ASP A 147 -10.99 19.98 0.64
C ASP A 147 -11.79 20.56 1.81
N HIS A 148 -12.52 19.72 2.52
CA HIS A 148 -13.39 20.11 3.62
C HIS A 148 -12.92 19.58 5.00
N GLY A 149 -11.64 19.14 5.10
CA GLY A 149 -11.10 18.61 6.33
C GLY A 149 -11.64 17.23 6.74
N HIS A 150 -12.23 16.48 5.79
CA HIS A 150 -12.79 15.14 6.01
C HIS A 150 -11.85 14.01 5.54
N GLY A 151 -10.59 14.30 5.29
CA GLY A 151 -9.58 13.26 5.00
C GLY A 151 -9.49 12.23 6.12
N CYS A 152 -9.15 10.98 5.75
CA CYS A 152 -8.89 9.95 6.76
C CYS A 152 -7.79 10.41 7.72
N ARG A 153 -8.02 10.26 9.03
CA ARG A 153 -7.18 10.87 10.07
C ARG A 153 -5.75 10.33 10.11
N PHE A 154 -5.53 9.11 9.65
CA PHE A 154 -4.20 8.51 9.53
C PHE A 154 -3.47 8.91 8.24
N CYS A 155 -4.20 9.39 7.22
CA CYS A 155 -3.67 9.68 5.90
C CYS A 155 -3.01 11.07 5.86
N ASN A 156 -1.96 11.23 5.05
CA ASN A 156 -1.28 12.51 4.84
C ASN A 156 -1.24 12.95 3.36
N ILE A 157 -2.05 12.33 2.50
CA ILE A 157 -2.03 12.58 1.05
C ILE A 157 -2.20 14.06 0.69
N GLY A 158 -3.07 14.78 1.38
CA GLY A 158 -3.29 16.21 1.15
C GLY A 158 -2.04 17.07 1.44
N SER A 159 -1.31 16.75 2.51
CA SER A 159 -0.05 17.42 2.84
C SER A 159 1.05 17.06 1.85
N ALA A 160 1.15 15.78 1.49
CA ALA A 160 2.13 15.28 0.52
C ALA A 160 1.89 15.87 -0.88
N PHE A 161 0.63 16.00 -1.30
CA PHE A 161 0.28 16.62 -2.57
C PHE A 161 0.69 18.09 -2.63
N ARG A 162 0.37 18.89 -1.61
CA ARG A 162 0.80 20.29 -1.53
C ARG A 162 2.31 20.44 -1.61
N ALA A 163 3.06 19.58 -0.90
CA ALA A 163 4.51 19.58 -0.97
C ALA A 163 5.02 19.19 -2.37
N ALA A 164 4.43 18.19 -3.01
CA ALA A 164 4.80 17.76 -4.35
C ALA A 164 4.51 18.83 -5.42
N GLN A 165 3.37 19.51 -5.34
CA GLN A 165 3.04 20.62 -6.24
C GLN A 165 4.06 21.76 -6.12
N LYS A 166 4.41 22.16 -4.89
CA LYS A 166 5.35 23.24 -4.64
C LYS A 166 6.74 22.92 -5.21
N ASN A 167 7.20 21.70 -5.03
CA ASN A 167 8.58 21.33 -5.31
C ASN A 167 8.79 20.77 -6.74
N ARG A 168 7.78 20.21 -7.38
CA ARG A 168 7.92 19.43 -8.63
C ARG A 168 6.93 19.80 -9.73
N LYS A 169 6.01 20.71 -9.51
CA LYS A 169 4.96 21.11 -10.48
C LYS A 169 4.18 19.92 -11.06
N ILE A 170 3.87 18.93 -10.24
CA ILE A 170 3.13 17.73 -10.66
C ILE A 170 1.67 18.13 -10.91
N GLY A 171 1.11 17.71 -12.05
CA GLY A 171 -0.31 17.83 -12.34
C GLY A 171 -1.16 16.88 -11.48
N VAL A 172 -2.44 17.20 -11.32
CA VAL A 172 -3.38 16.38 -10.56
C VAL A 172 -3.67 15.05 -11.29
N ARG A 173 -3.74 15.10 -12.63
CA ARG A 173 -4.11 13.96 -13.48
C ARG A 173 -2.96 13.57 -14.40
N VAL A 174 -2.80 12.27 -14.58
CA VAL A 174 -1.85 11.69 -15.55
C VAL A 174 -2.57 11.42 -16.87
N ASP A 175 -1.91 11.74 -17.97
CA ASP A 175 -2.44 11.51 -19.32
C ASP A 175 -2.47 10.00 -19.63
N PRO A 176 -3.59 9.44 -20.13
CA PRO A 176 -3.68 8.02 -20.47
C PRO A 176 -2.65 7.56 -21.52
N ASN A 177 -2.25 8.41 -22.46
CA ASN A 177 -1.22 8.05 -23.43
C ASN A 177 0.15 7.90 -22.78
N ASP A 178 0.50 8.77 -21.83
CA ASP A 178 1.72 8.62 -21.04
C ASP A 178 1.73 7.32 -20.24
N ILE A 179 0.57 6.91 -19.71
CA ILE A 179 0.39 5.63 -19.01
C ILE A 179 0.57 4.45 -19.97
N TYR A 180 -0.03 4.51 -21.18
CA TYR A 180 0.13 3.50 -22.21
C TYR A 180 1.61 3.29 -22.57
N GLU A 181 2.32 4.36 -22.87
CA GLU A 181 3.74 4.29 -23.26
C GLU A 181 4.63 3.78 -22.14
N THR A 182 4.37 4.24 -20.90
CA THR A 182 5.12 3.80 -19.73
C THR A 182 4.88 2.31 -19.44
N THR A 183 3.62 1.86 -19.56
CA THR A 183 3.28 0.43 -19.41
C THR A 183 4.01 -0.41 -20.44
N ARG A 184 3.94 0.01 -21.73
CA ARG A 184 4.60 -0.67 -22.84
C ARG A 184 6.09 -0.84 -22.61
N GLU A 185 6.73 0.19 -22.08
CA GLU A 185 8.16 0.14 -21.81
C GLU A 185 8.50 -0.70 -20.58
N ALA A 186 7.73 -0.58 -19.51
CA ALA A 186 7.94 -1.34 -18.27
C ALA A 186 7.83 -2.85 -18.48
N ILE A 187 6.82 -3.34 -19.22
CA ILE A 187 6.61 -4.78 -19.44
C ILE A 187 7.66 -5.43 -20.35
N ARG A 188 8.51 -4.63 -21.01
CA ARG A 188 9.67 -5.15 -21.77
C ARG A 188 10.76 -5.71 -20.88
N GLN A 189 10.81 -5.34 -19.60
CA GLN A 189 11.74 -5.90 -18.64
C GLN A 189 11.25 -7.28 -18.17
N PRO A 190 11.84 -8.41 -18.65
CA PRO A 190 11.30 -9.74 -18.40
C PRO A 190 11.35 -10.10 -16.92
N GLY A 191 10.26 -10.68 -16.41
CA GLY A 191 10.18 -11.19 -15.03
C GLY A 191 10.23 -10.11 -13.94
N ARG A 192 10.19 -8.82 -14.31
CA ARG A 192 10.27 -7.74 -13.34
C ARG A 192 8.94 -7.53 -12.61
N TYR A 193 7.84 -7.51 -13.33
CA TYR A 193 6.52 -7.18 -12.77
C TYR A 193 5.63 -8.40 -12.73
N ALA A 194 5.11 -8.71 -11.55
CA ALA A 194 4.10 -9.74 -11.37
C ALA A 194 2.69 -9.17 -11.49
N TYR A 195 2.52 -7.86 -11.26
CA TYR A 195 1.21 -7.25 -11.11
C TYR A 195 1.22 -5.74 -11.40
N ILE A 196 0.06 -5.21 -11.80
CA ILE A 196 -0.18 -3.77 -12.00
C ILE A 196 -1.23 -3.31 -11.00
N VAL A 197 -0.95 -2.22 -10.29
CA VAL A 197 -1.87 -1.64 -9.31
C VAL A 197 -2.19 -0.20 -9.66
N LEU A 198 -3.46 0.13 -9.57
CA LEU A 198 -3.98 1.48 -9.66
C LEU A 198 -4.52 1.90 -8.31
N THR A 199 -4.12 3.08 -7.86
CA THR A 199 -4.69 3.70 -6.67
C THR A 199 -4.67 5.20 -6.81
N SER A 200 -5.66 5.89 -6.26
CA SER A 200 -5.77 7.34 -6.26
C SER A 200 -6.47 7.82 -5.00
N GLY A 201 -6.49 9.12 -4.79
CA GLY A 201 -7.43 9.71 -3.84
C GLY A 201 -8.84 9.75 -4.42
N SER A 202 -9.82 9.96 -3.56
CA SER A 202 -11.25 9.92 -3.93
C SER A 202 -11.70 11.18 -4.65
N ILE A 203 -12.56 11.00 -5.67
CA ILE A 203 -13.26 12.06 -6.41
C ILE A 203 -14.78 11.83 -6.28
N PRO A 204 -15.40 12.21 -5.16
CA PRO A 204 -16.82 11.94 -4.92
C PRO A 204 -17.74 12.66 -5.89
N GLY A 205 -17.34 13.81 -6.44
CA GLY A 205 -18.22 14.71 -7.14
C GLY A 205 -19.19 15.47 -6.21
N GLU A 206 -19.90 16.48 -6.74
CA GLU A 206 -20.90 17.22 -5.95
C GLU A 206 -22.11 16.34 -5.61
N ASP A 207 -22.50 15.47 -6.52
CA ASP A 207 -23.59 14.50 -6.39
C ASP A 207 -23.20 13.25 -5.59
N LYS A 208 -21.94 13.15 -5.13
CA LYS A 208 -21.37 11.99 -4.42
C LYS A 208 -21.42 10.68 -5.22
N SER A 209 -21.48 10.75 -6.52
CA SER A 209 -21.65 9.59 -7.40
C SER A 209 -20.34 8.87 -7.72
N PHE A 210 -19.18 9.48 -7.55
CA PHE A 210 -17.86 9.00 -8.00
C PHE A 210 -17.72 8.80 -9.53
N ASN A 211 -18.62 9.31 -10.34
CA ASN A 211 -18.60 9.05 -11.79
C ASN A 211 -17.31 9.56 -12.47
N ASP A 212 -16.77 10.68 -12.03
CA ASP A 212 -15.49 11.19 -12.55
C ASP A 212 -14.32 10.28 -12.16
N GLU A 213 -14.30 9.75 -10.93
CA GLU A 213 -13.31 8.80 -10.48
C GLU A 213 -13.38 7.50 -11.32
N VAL A 214 -14.56 6.97 -11.54
CA VAL A 214 -14.81 5.81 -12.39
C VAL A 214 -14.28 6.04 -13.81
N GLN A 215 -14.54 7.21 -14.40
CA GLN A 215 -14.08 7.53 -15.74
C GLN A 215 -12.55 7.62 -15.83
N VAL A 216 -11.89 8.22 -14.84
CA VAL A 216 -10.41 8.26 -14.75
C VAL A 216 -9.84 6.84 -14.75
N TYR A 217 -10.43 5.92 -13.98
CA TYR A 217 -9.95 4.54 -13.92
C TYR A 217 -10.24 3.76 -15.20
N ILE A 218 -11.39 3.94 -15.85
CA ILE A 218 -11.69 3.30 -17.14
C ILE A 218 -10.64 3.70 -18.18
N GLU A 219 -10.40 4.98 -18.38
CA GLU A 219 -9.41 5.48 -19.35
C GLU A 219 -8.00 4.96 -19.04
N THR A 220 -7.61 4.95 -17.79
CA THR A 220 -6.32 4.42 -17.35
C THR A 220 -6.18 2.93 -17.61
N LEU A 221 -7.19 2.14 -17.23
CA LEU A 221 -7.19 0.69 -17.43
C LEU A 221 -7.23 0.30 -18.91
N GLN A 222 -7.93 1.08 -19.75
CA GLN A 222 -7.92 0.88 -21.20
C GLN A 222 -6.54 1.16 -21.79
N ALA A 223 -5.88 2.24 -21.36
CA ALA A 223 -4.52 2.56 -21.78
C ALA A 223 -3.50 1.48 -21.38
N ILE A 224 -3.59 0.96 -20.16
CA ILE A 224 -2.77 -0.17 -19.71
C ILE A 224 -3.11 -1.42 -20.52
N GLY A 225 -4.39 -1.76 -20.64
CA GLY A 225 -4.89 -2.97 -21.28
C GLY A 225 -4.52 -3.08 -22.77
N ALA A 226 -4.37 -1.94 -23.45
CA ALA A 226 -3.93 -1.91 -24.84
C ALA A 226 -2.52 -2.51 -25.10
N ASN A 227 -1.75 -2.75 -24.03
CA ASN A 227 -0.46 -3.41 -24.10
C ASN A 227 -0.52 -4.95 -23.96
N PHE A 228 -1.70 -5.52 -23.73
CA PHE A 228 -1.88 -6.95 -23.51
C PHE A 228 -2.72 -7.58 -24.61
N SER A 229 -2.36 -8.82 -25.00
CA SER A 229 -3.12 -9.59 -25.98
C SER A 229 -4.34 -10.29 -25.37
N THR A 230 -4.40 -10.42 -24.06
CA THR A 230 -5.50 -11.03 -23.31
C THR A 230 -6.46 -9.96 -22.81
N ARG A 231 -7.77 -10.28 -22.80
CA ARG A 231 -8.78 -9.36 -22.27
C ARG A 231 -8.52 -8.98 -20.79
N ARG A 232 -8.15 -9.97 -19.96
CA ARG A 232 -7.79 -9.76 -18.56
C ARG A 232 -6.29 -9.79 -18.40
N PHE A 233 -5.76 -8.83 -17.67
CA PHE A 233 -4.34 -8.75 -17.34
C PHE A 233 -4.14 -8.68 -15.82
N PRO A 234 -2.98 -9.09 -15.29
CA PRO A 234 -2.71 -9.08 -13.85
C PRO A 234 -2.80 -7.67 -13.29
N SER A 235 -3.95 -7.30 -12.75
CA SER A 235 -4.23 -5.93 -12.32
C SER A 235 -5.17 -5.87 -11.14
N GLN A 236 -4.99 -4.83 -10.33
CA GLN A 236 -5.83 -4.48 -9.19
C GLN A 236 -6.14 -3.00 -9.20
N LEU A 237 -7.40 -2.67 -8.97
CA LEU A 237 -7.86 -1.33 -8.69
C LEU A 237 -8.11 -1.20 -7.19
N ILE A 238 -7.48 -0.21 -6.55
CA ILE A 238 -7.76 0.22 -5.19
C ILE A 238 -8.45 1.59 -5.26
N SER A 239 -9.72 1.67 -4.90
CA SER A 239 -10.53 2.86 -5.12
C SER A 239 -11.57 3.12 -4.05
N SER A 240 -12.36 4.18 -4.24
CA SER A 240 -13.58 4.42 -3.49
C SER A 240 -14.56 3.26 -3.68
N SER A 241 -15.57 3.18 -2.79
CA SER A 241 -16.62 2.16 -2.89
C SER A 241 -17.61 2.52 -4.00
N PHE A 242 -17.42 1.95 -5.17
CA PHE A 242 -18.32 2.10 -6.30
C PHE A 242 -19.57 1.22 -6.14
N ASN A 243 -20.69 1.62 -6.76
CA ASN A 243 -21.88 0.79 -6.82
C ASN A 243 -21.75 -0.30 -7.88
N GLU A 244 -22.69 -1.23 -7.92
CA GLU A 244 -22.65 -2.40 -8.81
C GLU A 244 -22.67 -2.01 -10.29
N GLU A 245 -23.41 -0.98 -10.68
CA GLU A 245 -23.46 -0.49 -12.07
C GLU A 245 -22.08 0.06 -12.51
N GLN A 246 -21.45 0.85 -11.65
CA GLN A 246 -20.12 1.39 -11.91
C GLN A 246 -19.06 0.31 -11.99
N LEU A 247 -19.13 -0.70 -11.11
CA LEU A 247 -18.19 -1.83 -11.11
C LEU A 247 -18.40 -2.72 -12.33
N ALA A 248 -19.64 -3.00 -12.72
CA ALA A 248 -19.95 -3.73 -13.95
C ALA A 248 -19.40 -2.99 -15.17
N ARG A 249 -19.60 -1.68 -15.25
CA ARG A 249 -19.06 -0.83 -16.32
C ARG A 249 -17.52 -0.89 -16.39
N ILE A 250 -16.82 -0.80 -15.26
CA ILE A 250 -15.35 -0.94 -15.20
C ILE A 250 -14.95 -2.35 -15.68
N TYR A 251 -15.60 -3.39 -15.17
CA TYR A 251 -15.29 -4.78 -15.49
C TYR A 251 -15.52 -5.10 -16.97
N GLU A 252 -16.59 -4.59 -17.57
CA GLU A 252 -16.94 -4.83 -18.97
C GLU A 252 -16.08 -4.02 -19.94
N GLN A 253 -15.76 -2.77 -19.61
CA GLN A 253 -15.03 -1.86 -20.50
C GLN A 253 -13.52 -1.97 -20.40
N THR A 254 -13.00 -2.72 -19.41
CA THR A 254 -11.55 -2.81 -19.16
C THR A 254 -11.08 -4.25 -18.98
N GLY A 255 -9.75 -4.42 -18.84
CA GLY A 255 -9.11 -5.70 -18.52
C GLY A 255 -8.88 -5.94 -17.04
N LEU A 256 -9.50 -5.16 -16.14
CA LEU A 256 -9.30 -5.28 -14.71
C LEU A 256 -9.60 -6.69 -14.19
N LEU A 257 -8.66 -7.24 -13.38
CA LEU A 257 -8.78 -8.58 -12.81
C LEU A 257 -9.32 -8.57 -11.37
N CYS A 258 -8.78 -7.70 -10.51
CA CYS A 258 -9.10 -7.64 -9.09
C CYS A 258 -9.55 -6.25 -8.64
N TYR A 259 -10.45 -6.22 -7.67
CA TYR A 259 -10.99 -5.01 -7.09
C TYR A 259 -10.72 -4.94 -5.59
N THR A 260 -10.37 -3.76 -5.11
CA THR A 260 -10.18 -3.48 -3.69
C THR A 260 -10.82 -2.16 -3.33
N SER A 261 -11.54 -2.15 -2.22
CA SER A 261 -12.07 -0.92 -1.64
C SER A 261 -11.84 -0.92 -0.14
N ASP A 262 -11.00 0.00 0.32
CA ASP A 262 -10.46 -0.06 1.67
C ASP A 262 -11.47 0.43 2.72
N LEU A 263 -11.84 -0.46 3.63
CA LEU A 263 -12.60 -0.12 4.84
C LEU A 263 -11.71 0.48 5.91
N GLU A 264 -10.39 0.21 5.87
CA GLU A 264 -9.38 0.68 6.82
C GLU A 264 -9.52 0.09 8.23
N VAL A 265 -10.76 0.06 8.77
CA VAL A 265 -11.16 -0.57 10.04
C VAL A 265 -12.50 -1.26 9.86
N LEU A 266 -12.78 -2.31 10.66
CA LEU A 266 -13.98 -3.15 10.55
C LEU A 266 -15.01 -2.91 11.66
N ASP A 267 -14.96 -1.74 12.27
CA ASP A 267 -15.92 -1.27 13.27
C ASP A 267 -16.53 0.06 12.82
N GLU A 268 -17.85 0.17 12.84
CA GLU A 268 -18.57 1.33 12.30
C GLU A 268 -18.30 2.62 13.07
N GLU A 269 -18.22 2.56 14.40
CA GLU A 269 -17.96 3.75 15.22
C GLU A 269 -16.56 4.30 14.93
N ARG A 270 -15.55 3.41 14.88
CA ARG A 270 -14.16 3.77 14.57
C ARG A 270 -14.01 4.21 13.12
N PHE A 271 -14.67 3.54 12.18
CA PHE A 271 -14.70 3.96 10.76
C PHE A 271 -15.24 5.38 10.61
N ASN A 272 -16.36 5.69 11.23
CA ASN A 272 -16.98 7.01 11.14
C ASN A 272 -16.06 8.10 11.69
N TRP A 273 -15.35 7.81 12.76
CA TRP A 273 -14.39 8.74 13.33
C TRP A 273 -13.08 8.83 12.55
N ILE A 274 -12.49 7.70 12.16
CA ILE A 274 -11.18 7.64 11.48
C ILE A 274 -11.28 8.12 10.03
N CYS A 275 -12.38 7.77 9.35
CA CYS A 275 -12.59 8.02 7.92
C CYS A 275 -13.82 8.90 7.65
N PRO A 276 -13.88 10.15 8.18
CA PRO A 276 -15.10 10.95 8.16
C PRO A 276 -15.62 11.27 6.76
N GLY A 277 -14.76 11.37 5.75
CA GLY A 277 -15.16 11.58 4.35
C GLY A 277 -15.86 10.36 3.77
N LYS A 278 -15.30 9.17 3.98
CA LYS A 278 -15.93 7.89 3.58
C LYS A 278 -17.28 7.70 4.26
N ALA A 279 -17.35 8.00 5.56
CA ALA A 279 -18.56 7.90 6.35
C ALA A 279 -19.68 8.84 5.87
N ARG A 280 -19.36 10.08 5.51
CA ARG A 280 -20.34 11.07 5.03
C ARG A 280 -20.85 10.79 3.63
N VAL A 281 -20.01 10.26 2.75
CA VAL A 281 -20.34 10.12 1.33
C VAL A 281 -21.04 8.80 1.07
N VAL A 282 -20.58 7.71 1.68
CA VAL A 282 -21.12 6.36 1.49
C VAL A 282 -21.65 5.77 2.79
N GLY A 283 -20.91 5.86 3.90
CA GLY A 283 -21.20 5.21 5.16
C GLY A 283 -20.65 3.78 5.24
N PHE A 284 -20.43 3.31 6.47
CA PHE A 284 -19.80 2.02 6.74
C PHE A 284 -20.60 0.83 6.18
N GLN A 285 -21.89 0.77 6.48
CA GLN A 285 -22.75 -0.36 6.09
C GLN A 285 -22.87 -0.46 4.56
N GLU A 286 -23.06 0.67 3.88
CA GLU A 286 -23.17 0.68 2.43
C GLU A 286 -21.80 0.41 1.76
N TRP A 287 -20.67 0.89 2.32
CA TRP A 287 -19.33 0.55 1.85
C TRP A 287 -19.11 -0.96 1.90
N ARG A 288 -19.43 -1.57 3.03
CA ARG A 288 -19.34 -3.02 3.24
C ARG A 288 -20.26 -3.80 2.29
N ARG A 289 -21.50 -3.35 2.12
CA ARG A 289 -22.47 -3.97 1.21
C ARG A 289 -21.95 -3.99 -0.23
N ARG A 290 -21.48 -2.85 -0.73
CA ARG A 290 -20.94 -2.73 -2.09
C ARG A 290 -19.69 -3.60 -2.29
N LEU A 291 -18.83 -3.65 -1.30
CA LEU A 291 -17.65 -4.51 -1.33
C LEU A 291 -18.02 -5.99 -1.45
N ILE A 292 -19.02 -6.46 -0.68
CA ILE A 292 -19.53 -7.83 -0.77
C ILE A 292 -20.18 -8.06 -2.13
N ALA A 293 -21.03 -7.17 -2.61
CA ALA A 293 -21.70 -7.28 -3.90
C ALA A 293 -20.71 -7.35 -5.09
N SER A 294 -19.55 -6.73 -4.95
CA SER A 294 -18.52 -6.79 -6.01
C SER A 294 -17.96 -8.20 -6.25
N VAL A 295 -18.15 -9.13 -5.29
CA VAL A 295 -17.76 -10.55 -5.48
C VAL A 295 -18.52 -11.22 -6.60
N ASP A 296 -19.79 -10.84 -6.84
CA ASP A 296 -20.59 -11.37 -7.93
C ASP A 296 -20.04 -10.93 -9.32
N ILE A 297 -19.34 -9.80 -9.36
CA ILE A 297 -18.76 -9.26 -10.59
C ILE A 297 -17.34 -9.81 -10.84
N PHE A 298 -16.47 -9.77 -9.82
CA PHE A 298 -15.06 -10.13 -9.95
C PHE A 298 -14.76 -11.58 -9.61
N GLY A 299 -15.58 -12.22 -8.79
CA GLY A 299 -15.41 -13.56 -8.28
C GLY A 299 -14.73 -13.61 -6.90
N ARG A 300 -14.94 -14.71 -6.22
CA ARG A 300 -14.28 -15.01 -4.92
C ARG A 300 -12.77 -14.99 -5.08
N GLY A 301 -12.06 -14.43 -4.10
CA GLY A 301 -10.61 -14.32 -4.10
C GLY A 301 -10.06 -13.20 -5.01
N ARG A 302 -10.91 -12.41 -5.66
CA ARG A 302 -10.53 -11.24 -6.48
C ARG A 302 -11.04 -9.92 -5.93
N VAL A 303 -11.65 -9.97 -4.77
CA VAL A 303 -12.14 -8.79 -4.05
C VAL A 303 -11.46 -8.72 -2.69
N ALA A 304 -10.97 -7.54 -2.34
CA ALA A 304 -10.30 -7.33 -1.06
C ALA A 304 -10.61 -5.97 -0.44
N THR A 305 -10.26 -5.88 0.83
CA THR A 305 -10.15 -4.62 1.58
C THR A 305 -8.82 -4.60 2.33
N VAL A 306 -8.13 -3.47 2.31
CA VAL A 306 -6.94 -3.28 3.15
C VAL A 306 -7.36 -2.60 4.45
N LEU A 307 -6.77 -3.07 5.54
CA LEU A 307 -6.91 -2.54 6.89
C LEU A 307 -5.63 -1.79 7.26
N VAL A 308 -5.78 -0.59 7.81
CA VAL A 308 -4.67 0.13 8.44
C VAL A 308 -4.52 -0.41 9.86
N SER A 309 -3.82 -1.55 9.96
CA SER A 309 -3.76 -2.40 11.17
C SER A 309 -3.21 -1.64 12.37
N GLY A 310 -4.01 -1.49 13.40
CA GLY A 310 -3.66 -0.79 14.63
C GLY A 310 -4.23 0.62 14.73
N VAL A 311 -4.76 1.20 13.65
CA VAL A 311 -5.38 2.55 13.69
C VAL A 311 -6.65 2.57 14.51
N GLU A 312 -7.33 1.44 14.67
CA GLU A 312 -8.50 1.24 15.51
C GLU A 312 -8.22 1.43 17.01
N LEU A 313 -6.94 1.48 17.40
CA LEU A 313 -6.50 1.79 18.77
C LEU A 313 -6.20 3.29 18.97
N ALA A 314 -6.30 4.12 17.92
CA ALA A 314 -6.03 5.55 18.01
C ALA A 314 -6.98 6.23 19.01
N GLN A 315 -6.42 7.08 19.87
CA GLN A 315 -7.19 7.75 20.94
C GLN A 315 -7.74 9.11 20.47
N PRO A 316 -8.86 9.61 21.02
CA PRO A 316 -9.55 9.11 22.21
C PRO A 316 -10.68 8.09 21.96
N HIS A 317 -11.03 7.75 20.70
CA HIS A 317 -12.19 6.92 20.38
C HIS A 317 -11.83 5.51 19.93
N GLY A 318 -10.55 5.14 19.97
CA GLY A 318 -10.09 3.78 19.67
C GLY A 318 -10.41 2.79 20.81
N TYR A 319 -10.18 1.52 20.51
CA TYR A 319 -10.24 0.48 21.53
C TYR A 319 -9.25 0.76 22.67
N THR A 320 -9.61 0.30 23.87
CA THR A 320 -8.77 0.52 25.06
C THR A 320 -7.73 -0.58 25.25
N SER A 321 -7.91 -1.73 24.61
CA SER A 321 -6.98 -2.84 24.67
C SER A 321 -6.71 -3.45 23.29
N GLU A 322 -5.50 -3.97 23.09
CA GLU A 322 -5.11 -4.68 21.89
C GLU A 322 -5.90 -5.99 21.68
N GLU A 323 -6.28 -6.66 22.78
CA GLU A 323 -7.12 -7.87 22.74
C GLU A 323 -8.50 -7.60 22.17
N GLU A 324 -9.14 -6.54 22.64
CA GLU A 324 -10.46 -6.14 22.17
C GLU A 324 -10.41 -5.74 20.69
N ALA A 325 -9.43 -4.93 20.31
CA ALA A 325 -9.21 -4.50 18.93
C ALA A 325 -8.95 -5.69 18.00
N LEU A 326 -8.07 -6.60 18.40
CA LEU A 326 -7.74 -7.81 17.64
C LEU A 326 -8.98 -8.70 17.42
N LYS A 327 -9.74 -8.95 18.49
CA LYS A 327 -10.96 -9.75 18.40
C LYS A 327 -11.96 -9.12 17.44
N ALA A 328 -12.28 -7.85 17.62
CA ALA A 328 -13.26 -7.15 16.80
C ALA A 328 -12.85 -7.10 15.31
N THR A 329 -11.57 -6.85 15.04
CA THR A 329 -11.04 -6.82 13.68
C THR A 329 -11.08 -8.19 13.00
N LEU A 330 -10.73 -9.27 13.73
CA LEU A 330 -10.78 -10.62 13.18
C LEU A 330 -12.22 -11.12 13.00
N ASP A 331 -13.14 -10.82 13.90
CA ASP A 331 -14.56 -11.14 13.75
C ASP A 331 -15.14 -10.47 12.48
N GLY A 332 -14.89 -9.18 12.30
CA GLY A 332 -15.31 -8.46 11.09
C GLY A 332 -14.65 -8.97 9.79
N ALA A 333 -13.37 -9.36 9.86
CA ALA A 333 -12.67 -9.96 8.74
C ALA A 333 -13.21 -11.35 8.38
N GLU A 334 -13.62 -12.14 9.36
CA GLU A 334 -14.27 -13.45 9.15
C GLU A 334 -15.62 -13.31 8.46
N GLU A 335 -16.44 -12.34 8.87
CA GLU A 335 -17.70 -12.07 8.18
C GLU A 335 -17.52 -11.71 6.71
N LEU A 336 -16.49 -10.91 6.38
CA LEU A 336 -16.15 -10.57 5.01
C LEU A 336 -15.62 -11.79 4.24
N ALA A 337 -14.74 -12.58 4.85
CA ALA A 337 -14.16 -13.77 4.26
C ALA A 337 -15.22 -14.82 3.89
N ALA A 338 -16.22 -15.02 4.75
CA ALA A 338 -17.37 -15.89 4.47
C ALA A 338 -18.12 -15.46 3.20
N GLN A 339 -18.18 -14.16 2.91
CA GLN A 339 -18.80 -13.59 1.71
C GLN A 339 -17.84 -13.55 0.48
N GLY A 340 -16.59 -13.98 0.64
CA GLY A 340 -15.64 -14.06 -0.47
C GLY A 340 -14.70 -12.85 -0.61
N VAL A 341 -14.70 -11.95 0.37
CA VAL A 341 -13.84 -10.77 0.41
C VAL A 341 -12.62 -11.04 1.31
N SER A 342 -11.42 -10.78 0.79
CA SER A 342 -10.19 -10.91 1.55
C SER A 342 -9.87 -9.62 2.31
N ALA A 343 -9.63 -9.72 3.62
CA ALA A 343 -9.01 -8.66 4.38
C ALA A 343 -7.48 -8.83 4.40
N VAL A 344 -6.75 -7.74 4.19
CA VAL A 344 -5.29 -7.68 4.15
C VAL A 344 -4.81 -6.59 5.09
N GLY A 345 -3.80 -6.86 5.92
CA GLY A 345 -3.28 -5.93 6.91
C GLY A 345 -2.10 -5.09 6.39
N CYS A 346 -2.11 -3.80 6.67
CA CYS A 346 -0.98 -2.90 6.48
C CYS A 346 -0.60 -2.30 7.83
N VAL A 347 0.64 -2.50 8.28
CA VAL A 347 1.10 -1.99 9.57
C VAL A 347 0.97 -0.46 9.62
N TRP A 348 0.17 0.03 10.56
CA TRP A 348 0.01 1.47 10.74
C TRP A 348 1.20 2.10 11.44
N THR A 349 1.61 3.23 10.88
CA THR A 349 2.57 4.13 11.52
C THR A 349 2.06 5.57 11.44
N PRO A 350 2.05 6.32 12.54
CA PRO A 350 1.69 7.73 12.54
C PRO A 350 2.59 8.51 11.58
N ARG A 351 1.98 9.26 10.67
CA ARG A 351 2.69 10.01 9.64
C ARG A 351 2.58 11.51 9.88
N GLU A 352 3.67 12.25 9.69
CA GLU A 352 3.63 13.70 9.66
C GLU A 352 2.66 14.21 8.60
N GLY A 353 1.92 15.27 8.91
CA GLY A 353 0.88 15.82 8.05
C GLY A 353 -0.46 15.09 8.13
N SER A 354 -0.56 14.00 8.91
CA SER A 354 -1.84 13.37 9.26
C SER A 354 -2.36 13.89 10.60
N VAL A 355 -3.66 13.74 10.85
CA VAL A 355 -4.27 14.09 12.15
C VAL A 355 -3.69 13.23 13.27
N PHE A 356 -3.38 11.97 12.97
CA PHE A 356 -2.87 11.00 13.93
C PHE A 356 -1.35 10.96 14.08
N HIS A 357 -0.63 11.99 13.66
CA HIS A 357 0.84 12.03 13.66
C HIS A 357 1.50 11.80 15.04
N ASN A 358 0.79 12.05 16.14
CA ASN A 358 1.28 11.89 17.52
C ASN A 358 0.73 10.66 18.24
N GLN A 359 0.00 9.79 17.55
CA GLN A 359 -0.52 8.55 18.13
C GLN A 359 0.61 7.52 18.37
N LYS A 360 0.31 6.51 19.18
CA LYS A 360 1.23 5.38 19.42
C LYS A 360 0.86 4.21 18.51
N THR A 361 1.86 3.51 18.01
CA THR A 361 1.67 2.24 17.31
C THR A 361 1.43 1.11 18.32
N PRO A 362 0.61 0.12 17.97
CA PRO A 362 0.44 -1.09 18.77
C PRO A 362 1.73 -1.91 18.95
N SER A 363 1.67 -2.92 19.81
CA SER A 363 2.77 -3.86 20.03
C SER A 363 3.08 -4.67 18.77
N LEU A 364 4.30 -5.21 18.69
CA LEU A 364 4.66 -6.16 17.63
C LEU A 364 3.77 -7.40 17.69
N GLU A 365 3.47 -7.88 18.88
CA GLU A 365 2.62 -9.06 19.07
C GLU A 365 1.21 -8.86 18.55
N TYR A 366 0.62 -7.67 18.74
CA TYR A 366 -0.67 -7.31 18.15
C TYR A 366 -0.66 -7.47 16.61
N HIS A 367 0.30 -6.86 15.94
CA HIS A 367 0.41 -6.93 14.48
C HIS A 367 0.66 -8.36 13.99
N LEU A 368 1.49 -9.12 14.70
CA LEU A 368 1.79 -10.50 14.36
C LEU A 368 0.54 -11.39 14.48
N ARG A 369 -0.19 -11.28 15.59
CA ARG A 369 -1.43 -12.03 15.83
C ARG A 369 -2.51 -11.68 14.82
N LEU A 370 -2.63 -10.40 14.45
CA LEU A 370 -3.54 -9.96 13.40
C LEU A 370 -3.14 -10.56 12.05
N ALA A 371 -1.86 -10.51 11.67
CA ALA A 371 -1.37 -11.09 10.43
C ALA A 371 -1.65 -12.60 10.33
N ILE A 372 -1.38 -13.35 11.41
CA ILE A 372 -1.68 -14.78 11.50
C ILE A 372 -3.20 -15.03 11.38
N GLY A 373 -4.02 -14.22 12.04
CA GLY A 373 -5.47 -14.34 11.99
C GLY A 373 -6.02 -14.13 10.58
N LEU A 374 -5.58 -13.07 9.89
CA LEU A 374 -6.00 -12.76 8.52
C LEU A 374 -5.57 -13.86 7.54
N ASP A 375 -4.34 -14.39 7.64
CA ASP A 375 -3.89 -15.50 6.82
C ASP A 375 -4.72 -16.78 7.06
N ARG A 376 -5.01 -17.12 8.33
CA ARG A 376 -5.88 -18.24 8.68
C ARG A 376 -7.28 -18.13 8.10
N LEU A 377 -7.87 -16.93 8.13
CA LEU A 377 -9.18 -16.69 7.55
C LEU A 377 -9.17 -16.88 6.03
N ARG A 378 -8.17 -16.36 5.31
CA ARG A 378 -8.04 -16.59 3.88
C ARG A 378 -7.93 -18.08 3.55
N ARG A 379 -7.12 -18.83 4.29
CA ARG A 379 -7.00 -20.29 4.13
C ARG A 379 -8.32 -21.00 4.45
N LYS A 380 -8.97 -20.66 5.56
CA LYS A 380 -10.25 -21.27 5.99
C LYS A 380 -11.35 -21.15 4.93
N TYR A 381 -11.42 -19.98 4.27
CA TYR A 381 -12.48 -19.70 3.27
C TYR A 381 -12.03 -19.89 1.81
N GLY A 382 -10.83 -20.42 1.58
CA GLY A 382 -10.31 -20.68 0.24
C GLY A 382 -10.11 -19.42 -0.60
N LEU A 383 -9.73 -18.31 0.03
CA LEU A 383 -9.50 -17.03 -0.60
C LEU A 383 -8.04 -16.85 -1.04
N ASN A 384 -7.45 -17.88 -1.67
CA ASN A 384 -6.17 -17.74 -2.34
C ASN A 384 -6.37 -16.85 -3.55
N ILE A 385 -5.85 -15.67 -3.46
CA ILE A 385 -6.10 -14.60 -4.42
C ILE A 385 -4.95 -14.45 -5.39
N ASP A 386 -5.30 -14.08 -6.62
CA ASP A 386 -4.34 -13.62 -7.60
C ASP A 386 -3.52 -12.41 -7.08
N MET A 387 -4.00 -11.75 -6.01
CA MET A 387 -3.29 -10.72 -5.27
C MET A 387 -2.17 -11.25 -4.37
N ASP A 388 -2.01 -12.55 -4.18
CA ASP A 388 -0.86 -13.15 -3.49
C ASP A 388 0.48 -12.83 -4.16
N ASN A 389 0.46 -12.34 -5.38
CA ASN A 389 1.61 -11.72 -6.02
C ASN A 389 2.13 -10.49 -5.28
N TYR A 390 1.39 -9.97 -4.30
CA TYR A 390 1.82 -8.98 -3.33
C TYR A 390 2.94 -9.42 -2.39
N ARG A 391 3.25 -10.68 -2.29
CA ARG A 391 4.27 -11.23 -1.37
C ARG A 391 5.59 -10.46 -1.38
N ARG A 392 5.92 -9.86 -2.52
CA ARG A 392 7.16 -9.12 -2.71
C ARG A 392 6.97 -7.60 -2.84
N CYS A 393 5.77 -7.09 -2.57
CA CYS A 393 5.54 -5.65 -2.61
C CYS A 393 6.12 -4.90 -1.40
N GLY A 394 6.35 -5.61 -0.31
CA GLY A 394 6.94 -5.06 0.92
C GLY A 394 5.96 -4.47 1.92
N ASN A 395 4.66 -4.33 1.59
CA ASN A 395 3.69 -3.69 2.48
C ASN A 395 3.02 -4.64 3.48
N HIS A 396 2.69 -5.87 3.06
CA HIS A 396 1.78 -6.75 3.79
C HIS A 396 2.52 -7.95 4.37
N GLY A 397 2.69 -7.99 5.70
CA GLY A 397 3.33 -9.10 6.39
C GLY A 397 2.44 -10.35 6.42
N ASP A 398 1.11 -10.17 6.47
CA ASP A 398 0.15 -11.28 6.50
C ASP A 398 0.10 -12.07 5.19
N THR A 399 0.36 -11.46 4.03
CA THR A 399 0.42 -12.18 2.77
C THR A 399 1.74 -12.95 2.59
N ASP A 400 2.78 -12.60 3.33
CA ASP A 400 4.03 -13.35 3.32
C ASP A 400 3.93 -14.70 4.04
N LEU A 401 2.97 -14.84 4.97
CA LEU A 401 2.73 -16.10 5.70
C LEU A 401 2.30 -17.24 4.78
N SER A 402 1.66 -16.96 3.66
CA SER A 402 1.25 -17.97 2.69
C SER A 402 2.39 -18.49 1.80
N ARG A 403 3.62 -17.96 1.96
CA ARG A 403 4.80 -18.41 1.20
C ARG A 403 5.52 -19.60 1.82
N ILE A 404 5.19 -19.97 3.04
CA ILE A 404 5.85 -21.00 3.84
C ILE A 404 5.14 -22.33 3.62
#